data_62e84a5f734b2bdbf2350035d9674231
#
_entry.id   62e84a5f734b2bdbf2350035d9674231
#
_cell.length_a   1.000
_cell.length_b   1.000
_cell.length_c   1.000
_cell.angle_alpha   90.00
_cell.angle_beta   90.00
_cell.angle_gamma   90.00
#
_symmetry.space_group_name_H-M   'P 1'
#
loop_
_entity.id
_entity.type
_entity.pdbx_description
1 polymer ?
#
loop_
_entity_poly.entity_id
_entity_poly.type
_entity_poly.pdbx_seq_one_letter_code
_entity_poly.pdbx_strand_id
1 'polypeptide(L)'
;SIDITVKCRIGVDDQDPEEILPEFLGHISNSGVNRVIIHARKAILKGLSPKENRDVPPLNYEIVFKMKEKFPHLHVSLNAGVTSINTAKDLIARGIDGVMIGRSAYQQPAQILSDVDRNIFGEVSSRSPFEVAGSMRAYLKKHCDKGGRPHQVTRHMIGLFHGLPGAKIWRQYLSNGSGDISIDFYDEALLAVTDSINKSAA
;
A
#
# COMPACT_ATOMS: atom_id res chain seq x y z
N SER A 1 26.19 5.36 -4.00
CA SER A 1 25.78 4.14 -3.29
C SER A 1 24.27 3.98 -3.44
N ILE A 2 23.81 2.76 -3.41
CA ILE A 2 22.38 2.41 -3.43
C ILE A 2 22.05 1.84 -2.06
N ASP A 3 20.96 2.32 -1.45
CA ASP A 3 20.48 1.78 -0.18
C ASP A 3 19.90 0.37 -0.40
N ILE A 4 20.36 -0.58 0.41
CA ILE A 4 19.84 -1.94 0.43
C ILE A 4 18.96 -2.11 1.65
N THR A 5 17.73 -2.59 1.43
CA THR A 5 16.79 -2.90 2.51
C THR A 5 16.39 -4.36 2.45
N VAL A 6 16.07 -4.95 3.59
CA VAL A 6 15.59 -6.34 3.66
C VAL A 6 14.15 -6.36 4.14
N LYS A 7 13.30 -7.14 3.44
CA LYS A 7 11.94 -7.43 3.86
C LYS A 7 11.83 -8.91 4.22
N CYS A 8 11.43 -9.21 5.46
CA CYS A 8 11.30 -10.57 5.97
C CYS A 8 9.94 -10.83 6.64
N ARG A 9 9.71 -12.08 7.03
CA ARG A 9 8.67 -12.51 7.96
C ARG A 9 9.29 -12.84 9.32
N ILE A 10 8.44 -13.08 10.32
CA ILE A 10 8.90 -13.40 11.69
C ILE A 10 9.35 -14.86 11.86
N GLY A 11 9.26 -15.69 10.85
CA GLY A 11 9.67 -17.10 10.82
C GLY A 11 8.91 -17.87 9.75
N VAL A 12 9.26 -19.14 9.58
CA VAL A 12 8.70 -20.06 8.57
C VAL A 12 8.26 -21.37 9.27
N ASP A 13 7.07 -21.85 8.92
CA ASP A 13 6.49 -23.11 9.40
C ASP A 13 6.59 -23.25 10.95
N ASP A 14 7.32 -24.24 11.45
CA ASP A 14 7.44 -24.56 12.88
C ASP A 14 8.55 -23.77 13.60
N GLN A 15 9.31 -22.91 12.90
CA GLN A 15 10.34 -22.08 13.53
C GLN A 15 9.76 -21.21 14.66
N ASP A 16 10.52 -21.10 15.76
CA ASP A 16 10.19 -20.14 16.82
C ASP A 16 10.62 -18.72 16.41
N PRO A 17 9.66 -17.78 16.29
CA PRO A 17 10.00 -16.40 15.96
C PRO A 17 10.91 -15.69 16.97
N GLU A 18 10.84 -16.07 18.25
CA GLU A 18 11.66 -15.45 19.31
C GLU A 18 13.15 -15.86 19.20
N GLU A 19 13.44 -16.98 18.53
CA GLU A 19 14.81 -17.43 18.30
C GLU A 19 15.32 -17.00 16.93
N ILE A 20 14.55 -17.33 15.87
CA ILE A 20 15.05 -17.19 14.49
C ILE A 20 15.11 -15.74 14.01
N LEU A 21 14.15 -14.88 14.41
CA LEU A 21 14.11 -13.52 13.92
C LEU A 21 15.28 -12.66 14.43
N PRO A 22 15.63 -12.68 15.73
CA PRO A 22 16.79 -11.92 16.20
C PRO A 22 18.12 -12.45 15.64
N GLU A 23 18.28 -13.75 15.44
CA GLU A 23 19.46 -14.30 14.78
C GLU A 23 19.59 -13.78 13.34
N PHE A 24 18.51 -13.87 12.56
CA PHE A 24 18.45 -13.37 11.19
C PHE A 24 18.76 -11.86 11.12
N LEU A 25 18.14 -11.05 11.99
CA LEU A 25 18.39 -9.60 12.02
C LEU A 25 19.84 -9.29 12.42
N GLY A 26 20.45 -10.06 13.30
CA GLY A 26 21.86 -9.93 13.64
C GLY A 26 22.76 -10.14 12.42
N HIS A 27 22.52 -11.18 11.63
CA HIS A 27 23.30 -11.46 10.42
C HIS A 27 23.19 -10.37 9.38
N ILE A 28 21.99 -9.89 9.08
CA ILE A 28 21.81 -8.78 8.11
C ILE A 28 22.38 -7.46 8.60
N SER A 29 22.25 -7.15 9.88
CA SER A 29 22.87 -5.96 10.48
C SER A 29 24.39 -6.00 10.36
N ASN A 30 25.01 -7.13 10.69
CA ASN A 30 26.47 -7.31 10.54
C ASN A 30 26.94 -7.23 9.09
N SER A 31 26.05 -7.49 8.12
CA SER A 31 26.34 -7.34 6.69
C SER A 31 26.18 -5.89 6.18
N GLY A 32 25.92 -4.93 7.08
CA GLY A 32 25.81 -3.51 6.76
C GLY A 32 24.43 -3.04 6.33
N VAL A 33 23.40 -3.89 6.39
CA VAL A 33 22.00 -3.49 6.18
C VAL A 33 21.50 -2.76 7.42
N ASN A 34 21.01 -1.56 7.25
CA ASN A 34 20.53 -0.69 8.35
C ASN A 34 19.02 -0.47 8.36
N ARG A 35 18.30 -1.02 7.38
CA ARG A 35 16.84 -0.87 7.26
C ARG A 35 16.16 -2.19 6.94
N VAL A 36 15.18 -2.56 7.78
CA VAL A 36 14.41 -3.81 7.64
C VAL A 36 12.91 -3.53 7.69
N ILE A 37 12.16 -4.33 6.93
CA ILE A 37 10.69 -4.33 6.96
C ILE A 37 10.24 -5.72 7.43
N ILE A 38 9.59 -5.79 8.59
CA ILE A 38 9.16 -7.05 9.20
C ILE A 38 7.67 -7.25 8.97
N HIS A 39 7.31 -8.29 8.21
CA HIS A 39 5.92 -8.73 8.09
C HIS A 39 5.56 -9.55 9.32
N ALA A 40 4.69 -9.01 10.17
CA ALA A 40 4.38 -9.53 11.50
C ALA A 40 3.53 -10.82 11.50
N ARG A 41 3.80 -11.74 10.58
CA ARG A 41 3.21 -13.08 10.49
C ARG A 41 4.27 -14.09 10.06
N LYS A 42 4.16 -15.33 10.51
CA LYS A 42 4.95 -16.47 9.98
C LYS A 42 4.56 -16.73 8.52
N ALA A 43 5.46 -17.36 7.77
CA ALA A 43 5.13 -17.99 6.51
C ALA A 43 4.79 -19.46 6.75
N ILE A 44 3.67 -19.94 6.24
CA ILE A 44 3.31 -21.34 6.23
C ILE A 44 3.46 -21.84 4.79
N LEU A 45 4.47 -22.65 4.52
CA LEU A 45 4.83 -23.09 3.17
C LEU A 45 3.93 -24.23 2.68
N LYS A 46 3.43 -25.04 3.59
CA LYS A 46 2.57 -26.19 3.26
C LYS A 46 1.12 -25.89 3.64
N GLY A 47 0.20 -26.06 2.70
CA GLY A 47 -1.24 -26.01 2.94
C GLY A 47 -1.89 -24.65 2.82
N LEU A 48 -1.14 -23.57 2.63
CA LEU A 48 -1.68 -22.22 2.42
C LEU A 48 -1.21 -21.61 1.11
N SER A 49 -2.16 -21.05 0.35
CA SER A 49 -1.85 -20.21 -0.81
C SER A 49 -1.13 -18.92 -0.39
N PRO A 50 -0.47 -18.20 -1.33
CA PRO A 50 0.13 -16.90 -1.04
C PRO A 50 -0.86 -15.85 -0.53
N LYS A 51 -2.15 -15.96 -0.86
CA LYS A 51 -3.21 -15.09 -0.34
C LYS A 51 -3.50 -15.42 1.11
N GLU A 52 -3.74 -16.68 1.42
CA GLU A 52 -4.04 -17.16 2.78
C GLU A 52 -2.87 -16.90 3.74
N ASN A 53 -1.64 -17.05 3.29
CA ASN A 53 -0.44 -16.70 4.05
C ASN A 53 -0.36 -15.22 4.50
N ARG A 54 -1.17 -14.34 3.92
CA ARG A 54 -1.26 -12.94 4.34
C ARG A 54 -2.36 -12.68 5.36
N ASP A 55 -3.29 -13.63 5.54
CA ASP A 55 -4.48 -13.41 6.35
C ASP A 55 -4.63 -14.45 7.48
N VAL A 56 -4.31 -15.72 7.23
CA VAL A 56 -4.54 -16.83 8.16
C VAL A 56 -3.52 -16.86 9.32
N PRO A 57 -2.19 -16.80 9.11
CA PRO A 57 -1.26 -16.83 10.24
C PRO A 57 -1.51 -15.64 11.18
N PRO A 58 -1.48 -15.83 12.51
CA PRO A 58 -1.77 -14.76 13.45
C PRO A 58 -0.77 -13.61 13.34
N LEU A 59 -1.27 -12.38 13.57
CA LEU A 59 -0.41 -11.21 13.70
C LEU A 59 0.32 -11.24 15.05
N ASN A 60 1.61 -10.93 15.02
CA ASN A 60 2.41 -10.73 16.21
C ASN A 60 3.21 -9.42 16.08
N TYR A 61 2.63 -8.31 16.49
CA TYR A 61 3.29 -7.01 16.48
C TYR A 61 4.33 -6.89 17.59
N GLU A 62 4.10 -7.54 18.72
CA GLU A 62 4.96 -7.43 19.91
C GLU A 62 6.38 -7.89 19.63
N ILE A 63 6.56 -8.95 18.83
CA ILE A 63 7.91 -9.37 18.45
C ILE A 63 8.63 -8.30 17.59
N VAL A 64 7.89 -7.54 16.77
CA VAL A 64 8.50 -6.47 15.96
C VAL A 64 8.98 -5.33 16.85
N PHE A 65 8.23 -4.97 17.89
CA PHE A 65 8.65 -4.00 18.91
C PHE A 65 9.88 -4.49 19.68
N LYS A 66 9.89 -5.75 20.12
CA LYS A 66 11.07 -6.38 20.77
C LYS A 66 12.31 -6.29 19.86
N MET A 67 12.14 -6.49 18.55
CA MET A 67 13.28 -6.38 17.61
C MET A 67 13.77 -4.94 17.51
N LYS A 68 12.88 -3.95 17.52
CA LYS A 68 13.28 -2.54 17.56
C LYS A 68 14.06 -2.20 18.82
N GLU A 69 13.62 -2.69 19.97
CA GLU A 69 14.35 -2.51 21.26
C GLU A 69 15.73 -3.20 21.23
N LYS A 70 15.78 -4.44 20.71
CA LYS A 70 17.02 -5.24 20.63
C LYS A 70 18.04 -4.68 19.62
N PHE A 71 17.56 -4.07 18.53
CA PHE A 71 18.39 -3.50 17.45
C PHE A 71 18.05 -2.01 17.26
N PRO A 72 18.37 -1.14 18.24
CA PRO A 72 17.97 0.28 18.20
C PRO A 72 18.59 1.05 17.02
N HIS A 73 19.73 0.59 16.50
CA HIS A 73 20.44 1.16 15.36
C HIS A 73 19.78 0.80 14.00
N LEU A 74 18.97 -0.25 13.94
CA LEU A 74 18.21 -0.59 12.73
C LEU A 74 16.97 0.30 12.59
N HIS A 75 16.72 0.76 11.37
CA HIS A 75 15.43 1.30 11.00
C HIS A 75 14.45 0.12 10.78
N VAL A 76 13.53 -0.07 11.71
CA VAL A 76 12.56 -1.17 11.70
C VAL A 76 11.20 -0.66 11.26
N SER A 77 10.72 -1.13 10.13
CA SER A 77 9.36 -0.88 9.65
C SER A 77 8.46 -2.10 9.85
N LEU A 78 7.25 -1.87 10.39
CA LEU A 78 6.24 -2.90 10.58
C LEU A 78 5.37 -3.04 9.34
N ASN A 79 5.08 -4.27 8.95
CA ASN A 79 4.15 -4.60 7.86
C ASN A 79 3.16 -5.69 8.30
N ALA A 80 2.02 -5.74 7.72
CA ALA A 80 0.85 -6.62 7.85
C ALA A 80 -0.27 -6.04 8.72
N GLY A 81 -1.51 -6.26 8.26
CA GLY A 81 -2.72 -5.92 9.02
C GLY A 81 -3.04 -4.43 9.13
N VAL A 82 -2.16 -3.54 8.71
CA VAL A 82 -2.38 -2.09 8.78
C VAL A 82 -3.25 -1.65 7.61
N THR A 83 -4.42 -1.11 7.92
CA THR A 83 -5.45 -0.73 6.94
C THR A 83 -5.86 0.73 7.03
N SER A 84 -5.30 1.51 7.96
CA SER A 84 -5.61 2.93 8.13
C SER A 84 -4.36 3.74 8.53
N ILE A 85 -4.40 5.03 8.25
CA ILE A 85 -3.37 5.98 8.68
C ILE A 85 -3.34 6.12 10.21
N ASN A 86 -4.50 6.09 10.87
CA ASN A 86 -4.54 6.17 12.33
C ASN A 86 -3.80 4.99 12.97
N THR A 87 -4.05 3.75 12.51
CA THR A 87 -3.28 2.59 12.97
C THR A 87 -1.78 2.75 12.72
N ALA A 88 -1.39 3.32 11.57
CA ALA A 88 0.02 3.58 11.28
C ALA A 88 0.63 4.60 12.27
N LYS A 89 -0.10 5.68 12.58
CA LYS A 89 0.32 6.69 13.58
C LYS A 89 0.50 6.07 14.97
N ASP A 90 -0.45 5.25 15.40
CA ASP A 90 -0.39 4.59 16.71
C ASP A 90 0.83 3.67 16.82
N LEU A 91 1.14 2.92 15.76
CA LEU A 91 2.31 2.04 15.72
C LEU A 91 3.62 2.85 15.75
N ILE A 92 3.70 3.95 14.99
CA ILE A 92 4.86 4.86 15.01
C ILE A 92 5.03 5.50 16.40
N ALA A 93 3.93 5.94 17.02
CA ALA A 93 3.96 6.51 18.37
C ALA A 93 4.45 5.51 19.43
N ARG A 94 4.28 4.20 19.20
CA ARG A 94 4.82 3.12 20.04
C ARG A 94 6.32 2.85 19.81
N GLY A 95 6.99 3.55 18.90
CA GLY A 95 8.44 3.50 18.73
C GLY A 95 8.95 2.73 17.49
N ILE A 96 8.06 2.32 16.57
CA ILE A 96 8.48 1.79 15.26
C ILE A 96 8.89 2.95 14.35
N ASP A 97 9.96 2.78 13.58
CA ASP A 97 10.49 3.83 12.69
C ASP A 97 9.65 4.05 11.43
N GLY A 98 8.83 3.07 11.06
CA GLY A 98 7.98 3.17 9.89
C GLY A 98 6.92 2.08 9.79
N VAL A 99 5.97 2.27 8.91
CA VAL A 99 4.90 1.31 8.62
C VAL A 99 4.78 1.11 7.12
N MET A 100 4.78 -0.15 6.67
CA MET A 100 4.52 -0.49 5.28
C MET A 100 3.06 -0.92 5.10
N ILE A 101 2.28 -0.12 4.39
CA ILE A 101 0.91 -0.44 4.00
C ILE A 101 0.93 -0.94 2.55
N GLY A 102 0.43 -2.14 2.31
CA GLY A 102 0.41 -2.75 0.97
C GLY A 102 -0.97 -2.73 0.34
N ARG A 103 -1.76 -3.77 0.61
CA ARG A 103 -3.05 -4.01 -0.06
C ARG A 103 -4.04 -2.87 0.10
N SER A 104 -4.18 -2.31 1.29
CA SER A 104 -5.11 -1.20 1.54
C SER A 104 -4.74 0.05 0.76
N ALA A 105 -3.45 0.40 0.68
CA ALA A 105 -2.99 1.51 -0.14
C ALA A 105 -3.23 1.30 -1.64
N TYR A 106 -3.15 0.06 -2.13
CA TYR A 106 -3.42 -0.26 -3.52
C TYR A 106 -4.93 -0.32 -3.85
N GLN A 107 -5.74 -0.89 -2.95
CA GLN A 107 -7.18 -1.07 -3.17
C GLN A 107 -7.99 0.18 -2.87
N GLN A 108 -7.52 1.01 -1.95
CA GLN A 108 -8.19 2.21 -1.44
C GLN A 108 -7.20 3.37 -1.33
N PRO A 109 -6.53 3.75 -2.45
CA PRO A 109 -5.42 4.71 -2.40
C PRO A 109 -5.82 6.06 -1.81
N ALA A 110 -7.01 6.57 -2.12
CA ALA A 110 -7.46 7.84 -1.58
C ALA A 110 -7.60 7.83 -0.06
N GLN A 111 -8.07 6.72 0.53
CA GLN A 111 -8.25 6.62 1.99
C GLN A 111 -6.91 6.51 2.75
N ILE A 112 -5.85 6.04 2.09
CA ILE A 112 -4.54 5.85 2.71
C ILE A 112 -3.59 6.97 2.31
N LEU A 113 -3.49 7.30 1.01
CA LEU A 113 -2.42 8.15 0.50
C LEU A 113 -2.77 9.63 0.43
N SER A 114 -4.07 10.00 0.34
CA SER A 114 -4.46 11.42 0.21
C SER A 114 -3.99 12.29 1.37
N ASP A 115 -3.98 11.72 2.58
CA ASP A 115 -3.68 12.46 3.80
C ASP A 115 -2.37 12.01 4.49
N VAL A 116 -1.58 11.11 3.85
CA VAL A 116 -0.35 10.60 4.46
C VAL A 116 0.66 11.71 4.72
N ASP A 117 0.83 12.63 3.78
CA ASP A 117 1.78 13.74 3.89
C ASP A 117 1.41 14.63 5.08
N ARG A 118 0.13 14.95 5.23
CA ARG A 118 -0.37 15.74 6.36
C ARG A 118 -0.25 14.99 7.69
N ASN A 119 -0.72 13.74 7.72
CA ASN A 119 -0.89 13.00 8.98
C ASN A 119 0.40 12.39 9.52
N ILE A 120 1.36 12.06 8.64
CA ILE A 120 2.61 11.40 9.02
C ILE A 120 3.79 12.39 8.94
N PHE A 121 3.85 13.19 7.88
CA PHE A 121 5.01 14.06 7.63
C PHE A 121 4.78 15.53 7.99
N GLY A 122 3.58 15.92 8.45
CA GLY A 122 3.27 17.28 8.89
C GLY A 122 3.14 18.30 7.76
N GLU A 123 2.99 17.84 6.51
CA GLU A 123 2.79 18.69 5.36
C GLU A 123 1.41 19.36 5.36
N VAL A 124 1.28 20.50 4.70
CA VAL A 124 0.01 21.24 4.63
C VAL A 124 -0.93 20.67 3.57
N SER A 125 -0.38 20.04 2.52
CA SER A 125 -1.15 19.59 1.37
C SER A 125 -1.75 18.18 1.54
N SER A 126 -2.98 18.02 1.11
CA SER A 126 -3.58 16.73 0.77
C SER A 126 -4.07 16.77 -0.67
N ARG A 127 -4.05 15.63 -1.36
CA ARG A 127 -4.56 15.55 -2.73
C ARG A 127 -5.86 14.79 -2.79
N SER A 128 -6.88 15.41 -3.36
CA SER A 128 -8.15 14.73 -3.62
C SER A 128 -7.99 13.64 -4.70
N PRO A 129 -8.84 12.61 -4.70
CA PRO A 129 -8.85 11.61 -5.77
C PRO A 129 -9.12 12.24 -7.15
N PHE A 130 -9.82 13.37 -7.23
CA PHE A 130 -10.05 14.10 -8.49
C PHE A 130 -8.78 14.77 -9.02
N GLU A 131 -7.99 15.39 -8.15
CA GLU A 131 -6.69 15.97 -8.55
C GLU A 131 -5.71 14.90 -9.01
N VAL A 132 -5.71 13.75 -8.34
CA VAL A 132 -4.90 12.59 -8.76
C VAL A 132 -5.38 12.07 -10.12
N ALA A 133 -6.68 11.90 -10.32
CA ALA A 133 -7.24 11.48 -11.60
C ALA A 133 -6.88 12.46 -12.72
N GLY A 134 -7.02 13.77 -12.48
CA GLY A 134 -6.64 14.80 -13.45
C GLY A 134 -5.16 14.74 -13.83
N SER A 135 -4.27 14.57 -12.88
CA SER A 135 -2.83 14.42 -13.13
C SER A 135 -2.51 13.14 -13.93
N MET A 136 -3.18 12.04 -13.62
CA MET A 136 -2.99 10.77 -14.32
C MET A 136 -3.50 10.75 -15.76
N ARG A 137 -4.44 11.64 -16.11
CA ARG A 137 -4.94 11.80 -17.48
C ARG A 137 -3.81 12.12 -18.47
N ALA A 138 -2.94 13.07 -18.13
CA ALA A 138 -1.81 13.43 -18.98
C ALA A 138 -0.81 12.29 -19.15
N TYR A 139 -0.57 11.52 -18.07
CA TYR A 139 0.27 10.33 -18.12
C TYR A 139 -0.35 9.24 -19.01
N LEU A 140 -1.65 8.97 -18.85
CA LEU A 140 -2.39 7.99 -19.66
C LEU A 140 -2.33 8.34 -21.14
N LYS A 141 -2.58 9.61 -21.48
CA LYS A 141 -2.47 10.08 -22.88
C LYS A 141 -1.06 9.83 -23.42
N LYS A 142 -0.02 10.24 -22.72
CA LYS A 142 1.37 10.04 -23.12
C LYS A 142 1.72 8.56 -23.30
N HIS A 143 1.15 7.68 -22.48
CA HIS A 143 1.34 6.23 -22.57
C HIS A 143 0.70 5.69 -23.85
N CYS A 144 -0.54 6.10 -24.16
CA CYS A 144 -1.24 5.70 -25.38
C CYS A 144 -0.59 6.25 -26.65
N ASP A 145 -0.17 7.51 -26.65
CA ASP A 145 0.55 8.13 -27.77
C ASP A 145 1.84 7.38 -28.15
N LYS A 146 2.42 6.63 -27.19
CA LYS A 146 3.59 5.76 -27.40
C LYS A 146 3.22 4.31 -27.77
N GLY A 147 1.96 4.03 -28.07
CA GLY A 147 1.46 2.70 -28.42
C GLY A 147 1.13 1.79 -27.23
N GLY A 148 1.14 2.32 -26.00
CA GLY A 148 0.69 1.60 -24.82
C GLY A 148 -0.84 1.45 -24.77
N ARG A 149 -1.33 0.38 -24.14
CA ARG A 149 -2.77 0.16 -23.96
C ARG A 149 -3.27 0.84 -22.68
N PRO A 150 -4.44 1.52 -22.71
CA PRO A 150 -4.99 2.23 -21.55
C PRO A 150 -5.08 1.38 -20.29
N HIS A 151 -5.50 0.11 -20.38
CA HIS A 151 -5.68 -0.77 -19.23
C HIS A 151 -4.38 -1.05 -18.44
N GLN A 152 -3.23 -0.90 -19.07
CA GLN A 152 -1.93 -1.06 -18.39
C GLN A 152 -1.74 -0.01 -17.27
N VAL A 153 -2.40 1.15 -17.41
CA VAL A 153 -2.41 2.23 -16.42
C VAL A 153 -3.69 2.15 -15.57
N THR A 154 -4.86 2.11 -16.22
CA THR A 154 -6.15 2.27 -15.53
C THR A 154 -6.49 1.14 -14.58
N ARG A 155 -5.99 -0.08 -14.80
CA ARG A 155 -6.13 -1.21 -13.86
C ARG A 155 -5.58 -0.91 -12.46
N HIS A 156 -4.63 0.00 -12.34
CA HIS A 156 -4.05 0.42 -11.07
C HIS A 156 -4.82 1.58 -10.41
N MET A 157 -5.81 2.14 -11.11
CA MET A 157 -6.61 3.27 -10.65
C MET A 157 -8.04 2.88 -10.24
N ILE A 158 -8.40 1.61 -10.40
CA ILE A 158 -9.76 1.08 -10.14
C ILE A 158 -10.24 1.42 -8.72
N GLY A 159 -9.35 1.44 -7.74
CA GLY A 159 -9.64 1.74 -6.33
C GLY A 159 -9.68 3.22 -5.97
N LEU A 160 -9.37 4.15 -6.89
CA LEU A 160 -9.14 5.56 -6.58
C LEU A 160 -10.34 6.23 -5.88
N PHE A 161 -11.56 5.94 -6.32
CA PHE A 161 -12.79 6.48 -5.74
C PHE A 161 -13.49 5.53 -4.76
N HIS A 162 -12.78 4.54 -4.21
CA HIS A 162 -13.37 3.59 -3.27
C HIS A 162 -14.05 4.31 -2.09
N GLY A 163 -15.29 3.89 -1.78
CA GLY A 163 -16.10 4.46 -0.70
C GLY A 163 -16.84 5.76 -1.06
N LEU A 164 -16.64 6.32 -2.26
CA LEU A 164 -17.34 7.52 -2.72
C LEU A 164 -18.53 7.16 -3.63
N PRO A 165 -19.58 8.03 -3.71
CA PRO A 165 -20.61 7.93 -4.73
C PRO A 165 -19.96 7.87 -6.12
N GLY A 166 -20.49 7.04 -7.02
CA GLY A 166 -19.93 6.85 -8.36
C GLY A 166 -18.73 5.88 -8.45
N ALA A 167 -18.18 5.35 -7.35
CA ALA A 167 -17.06 4.41 -7.38
C ALA A 167 -17.33 3.14 -8.23
N LYS A 168 -18.57 2.66 -8.27
CA LYS A 168 -18.98 1.54 -9.14
C LYS A 168 -18.89 1.93 -10.61
N ILE A 169 -19.35 3.11 -10.94
CA ILE A 169 -19.37 3.66 -12.32
C ILE A 169 -17.92 3.83 -12.80
N TRP A 170 -17.05 4.43 -11.98
CA TRP A 170 -15.63 4.53 -12.26
C TRP A 170 -15.01 3.19 -12.65
N ARG A 171 -15.22 2.16 -11.81
CA ARG A 171 -14.70 0.81 -12.08
C ARG A 171 -15.22 0.22 -13.39
N GLN A 172 -16.49 0.43 -13.70
CA GLN A 172 -17.10 -0.07 -14.94
C GLN A 172 -16.46 0.57 -16.18
N TYR A 173 -16.32 1.90 -16.20
CA TYR A 173 -15.67 2.61 -17.31
C TYR A 173 -14.23 2.13 -17.51
N LEU A 174 -13.44 2.07 -16.45
CA LEU A 174 -12.04 1.68 -16.54
C LEU A 174 -11.83 0.20 -16.93
N SER A 175 -12.78 -0.65 -16.62
CA SER A 175 -12.72 -2.06 -17.00
C SER A 175 -13.22 -2.31 -18.44
N ASN A 176 -14.22 -1.57 -18.89
CA ASN A 176 -14.86 -1.77 -20.20
C ASN A 176 -14.22 -0.93 -21.31
N GLY A 177 -13.77 0.28 -21.01
CA GLY A 177 -13.18 1.22 -21.96
C GLY A 177 -11.75 0.89 -22.40
N SER A 178 -11.20 -0.21 -21.93
CA SER A 178 -9.79 -0.57 -22.14
C SER A 178 -9.45 -1.11 -23.53
N GLY A 179 -10.45 -1.26 -24.41
CA GLY A 179 -10.30 -1.85 -25.76
C GLY A 179 -9.83 -0.85 -26.83
N ASP A 180 -10.20 0.42 -26.69
CA ASP A 180 -9.83 1.48 -27.63
C ASP A 180 -8.57 2.24 -27.20
N ILE A 181 -7.82 2.76 -28.17
CA ILE A 181 -6.63 3.58 -27.93
C ILE A 181 -7.05 4.99 -27.46
N SER A 182 -8.31 5.40 -27.70
CA SER A 182 -8.87 6.65 -27.18
C SER A 182 -8.91 6.66 -25.64
N ILE A 183 -8.73 7.84 -25.07
CA ILE A 183 -8.87 8.09 -23.62
C ILE A 183 -10.22 8.72 -23.24
N ASP A 184 -11.17 8.81 -24.17
CA ASP A 184 -12.47 9.46 -23.95
C ASP A 184 -13.26 8.78 -22.83
N PHE A 185 -13.20 7.43 -22.75
CA PHE A 185 -13.82 6.66 -21.66
C PHE A 185 -13.33 7.11 -20.28
N TYR A 186 -12.09 7.62 -20.18
CA TYR A 186 -11.52 8.09 -18.91
C TYR A 186 -12.16 9.43 -18.49
N ASP A 187 -12.34 10.34 -19.44
CA ASP A 187 -13.00 11.61 -19.21
C ASP A 187 -14.49 11.42 -18.88
N GLU A 188 -15.17 10.50 -19.57
CA GLU A 188 -16.55 10.10 -19.27
C GLU A 188 -16.68 9.49 -17.87
N ALA A 189 -15.74 8.63 -17.49
CA ALA A 189 -15.70 8.03 -16.15
C ALA A 189 -15.61 9.10 -15.06
N LEU A 190 -14.72 10.09 -15.25
CA LEU A 190 -14.51 11.15 -14.28
C LEU A 190 -15.74 12.05 -14.15
N LEU A 191 -16.38 12.39 -15.29
CA LEU A 191 -17.61 13.15 -15.31
C LEU A 191 -18.74 12.42 -14.57
N ALA A 192 -18.92 11.13 -14.85
CA ALA A 192 -19.98 10.30 -14.24
C ALA A 192 -19.81 10.17 -12.71
N VAL A 193 -18.56 10.13 -12.21
CA VAL A 193 -18.29 10.15 -10.75
C VAL A 193 -18.67 11.52 -10.18
N THR A 194 -18.28 12.61 -10.83
CA THR A 194 -18.62 13.97 -10.40
C THR A 194 -20.12 14.16 -10.28
N ASP A 195 -20.89 13.74 -11.30
CA ASP A 195 -22.34 13.82 -11.30
C ASP A 195 -22.98 12.97 -10.17
N SER A 196 -22.41 11.81 -9.88
CA SER A 196 -22.90 10.94 -8.81
C SER A 196 -22.71 11.58 -7.43
N ILE A 197 -21.61 12.27 -7.21
CA ILE A 197 -21.34 12.99 -5.95
C ILE A 197 -22.29 14.17 -5.80
N ASN A 198 -22.46 14.98 -6.86
CA ASN A 198 -23.36 16.13 -6.84
C ASN A 198 -24.81 15.72 -6.54
N LYS A 199 -25.28 14.62 -7.13
CA LYS A 199 -26.61 14.07 -6.85
C LYS A 199 -26.77 13.53 -5.43
N SER A 200 -25.68 13.10 -4.79
CA SER A 200 -25.72 12.59 -3.40
C SER A 200 -25.65 13.70 -2.37
N ALA A 201 -25.23 14.90 -2.77
CA ALA A 201 -25.12 16.08 -1.90
C ALA A 201 -26.37 17.00 -1.98
N ALA A 202 -27.27 16.77 -2.93
CA ALA A 202 -28.54 17.47 -3.11
C ALA A 202 -29.69 16.75 -2.42
#